data_80febe6e297236bddd91bbe97f8c3ac9
#
_entry.id   80febe6e297236bddd91bbe97f8c3ac9
#
_cell.length_a   1.000
_cell.length_b   1.000
_cell.length_c   1.000
_cell.angle_alpha   90.00
_cell.angle_beta   90.00
_cell.angle_gamma   90.00
#
_symmetry.space_group_name_H-M   'P 1'
#
loop_
_entity.id
_entity.type
_entity.pdbx_description
1 polymer ?
#
loop_
_entity_poly.entity_id
_entity_poly.type
_entity_poly.pdbx_seq_one_letter_code
_entity_poly.pdbx_strand_id
1 'polypeptide(L)'
;MFVLDSHCDTPSQIMRLRNLSVDNPYAHVDFPKLRAGGVDASFFALYTPGTMSPDAATRYALEMLAGINDAVEATPDMAALANSPEEAYRNKAAGKTSVFVGMENGLPIQGSLALLR
;
A
#
# COMPACT_ATOMS: atom_id res chain seq x y z
N MET A 1 9.97 -13.35 -15.44
CA MET A 1 9.19 -12.12 -15.71
C MET A 1 8.89 -11.46 -14.36
N PHE A 2 8.83 -10.13 -14.28
CA PHE A 2 8.43 -9.37 -13.10
C PHE A 2 7.04 -8.79 -13.35
N VAL A 3 6.08 -9.05 -12.44
CA VAL A 3 4.68 -8.60 -12.56
C VAL A 3 4.45 -7.47 -11.56
N LEU A 4 4.14 -6.29 -12.08
CA LEU A 4 3.86 -5.09 -11.29
C LEU A 4 2.40 -4.66 -11.52
N ASP A 5 1.64 -4.55 -10.45
CA ASP A 5 0.39 -3.78 -10.41
C ASP A 5 0.73 -2.32 -10.08
N SER A 6 0.45 -1.43 -11.02
CA SER A 6 0.85 -0.02 -10.91
C SER A 6 -0.10 0.84 -10.08
N HIS A 7 -1.24 0.30 -9.62
CA HIS A 7 -2.20 1.06 -8.82
C HIS A 7 -3.20 0.16 -8.08
N CYS A 8 -3.29 0.30 -6.78
CA CYS A 8 -4.20 -0.48 -5.95
C CYS A 8 -4.76 0.36 -4.80
N ASP A 9 -6.09 0.51 -4.73
CA ASP A 9 -6.81 1.28 -3.70
C ASP A 9 -7.07 0.50 -2.40
N THR A 10 -6.49 -0.68 -2.27
CA THR A 10 -6.67 -1.54 -1.09
C THR A 10 -6.36 -0.85 0.25
N PRO A 11 -5.42 0.13 0.37
CA PRO A 11 -5.20 0.85 1.63
C PRO A 11 -6.47 1.44 2.25
N SER A 12 -7.40 1.91 1.43
CA SER A 12 -8.69 2.41 1.92
C SER A 12 -9.52 1.34 2.67
N GLN A 13 -9.26 0.07 2.43
CA GLN A 13 -9.94 -1.05 3.09
C GLN A 13 -9.33 -1.37 4.45
N ILE A 14 -8.04 -1.07 4.66
CA ILE A 14 -7.37 -1.17 5.97
C ILE A 14 -8.08 -0.27 6.98
N MET A 15 -8.47 0.94 6.54
CA MET A 15 -9.23 1.89 7.37
C MET A 15 -10.61 1.36 7.79
N ARG A 16 -11.09 0.29 7.15
CA ARG A 16 -12.32 -0.44 7.49
C ARG A 16 -12.03 -1.72 8.28
N LEU A 17 -10.89 -1.80 8.94
CA LEU A 17 -10.42 -2.93 9.75
C LEU A 17 -10.27 -4.24 8.94
N ARG A 18 -9.99 -4.16 7.65
CA ARG A 18 -9.70 -5.35 6.85
C ARG A 18 -8.26 -5.80 7.06
N ASN A 19 -8.09 -7.06 7.38
CA ASN A 19 -6.79 -7.68 7.52
C ASN A 19 -6.29 -8.16 6.14
N LEU A 20 -5.15 -7.64 5.68
CA LEU A 20 -4.53 -8.03 4.40
C LEU A 20 -3.69 -9.32 4.50
N SER A 21 -3.46 -9.83 5.72
CA SER A 21 -2.63 -11.02 5.94
C SER A 21 -3.36 -12.34 5.72
N VAL A 22 -4.68 -12.29 5.58
CA VAL A 22 -5.53 -13.47 5.40
C VAL A 22 -6.32 -13.40 4.10
N ASP A 23 -6.53 -14.56 3.47
CA ASP A 23 -7.42 -14.67 2.32
C ASP A 23 -8.86 -14.33 2.73
N ASN A 24 -9.37 -13.20 2.22
CA ASN A 24 -10.71 -12.73 2.49
C ASN A 24 -11.60 -12.92 1.26
N PRO A 25 -12.61 -13.80 1.31
CA PRO A 25 -13.46 -14.09 0.15
C PRO A 25 -14.27 -12.88 -0.35
N TYR A 26 -14.40 -11.84 0.49
CA TYR A 26 -15.12 -10.60 0.15
C TYR A 26 -14.19 -9.46 -0.29
N ALA A 27 -12.87 -9.69 -0.34
CA ALA A 27 -11.89 -8.72 -0.78
C ALA A 27 -11.32 -9.12 -2.16
N HIS A 28 -11.01 -8.12 -2.98
CA HIS A 28 -10.36 -8.36 -4.28
C HIS A 28 -8.85 -8.56 -4.13
N VAL A 29 -8.23 -7.89 -3.16
CA VAL A 29 -6.79 -7.90 -2.93
C VAL A 29 -6.51 -8.16 -1.45
N ASP A 30 -5.58 -9.06 -1.20
CA ASP A 30 -4.88 -9.35 0.04
C ASP A 30 -3.53 -10.01 -0.32
N PHE A 31 -2.61 -10.14 0.63
CA PHE A 31 -1.28 -10.70 0.34
C PHE A 31 -1.33 -12.16 -0.13
N PRO A 32 -2.17 -13.05 0.43
CA PRO A 32 -2.36 -14.38 -0.14
C PRO A 32 -2.78 -14.38 -1.62
N LYS A 33 -3.71 -13.50 -2.02
CA LYS A 33 -4.17 -13.40 -3.42
C LYS A 33 -3.11 -12.83 -4.35
N LEU A 34 -2.40 -11.76 -3.92
CA LEU A 34 -1.29 -11.22 -4.70
C LEU A 34 -0.24 -12.28 -4.97
N ARG A 35 0.11 -13.07 -3.96
CA ARG A 35 1.05 -14.19 -4.09
C ARG A 35 0.51 -15.29 -5.01
N ALA A 36 -0.73 -15.72 -4.83
CA ALA A 36 -1.37 -16.74 -5.66
C ALA A 36 -1.49 -16.29 -7.13
N GLY A 37 -1.73 -15.00 -7.37
CA GLY A 37 -1.79 -14.38 -8.70
C GLY A 37 -0.42 -14.13 -9.33
N GLY A 38 0.68 -14.38 -8.61
CA GLY A 38 2.04 -14.15 -9.12
C GLY A 38 2.39 -12.67 -9.27
N VAL A 39 1.78 -11.78 -8.47
CA VAL A 39 2.09 -10.36 -8.44
C VAL A 39 3.33 -10.12 -7.58
N ASP A 40 4.39 -9.63 -8.21
CA ASP A 40 5.69 -9.41 -7.55
C ASP A 40 5.75 -8.07 -6.81
N ALA A 41 5.00 -7.08 -7.29
CA ALA A 41 4.91 -5.77 -6.66
C ALA A 41 3.55 -5.11 -6.93
N SER A 42 3.09 -4.26 -6.01
CA SER A 42 1.92 -3.41 -6.20
C SER A 42 2.16 -2.02 -5.59
N PHE A 43 1.68 -0.98 -6.28
CA PHE A 43 1.59 0.37 -5.75
C PHE A 43 0.30 0.54 -4.96
N PHE A 44 0.42 0.66 -3.65
CA PHE A 44 -0.69 0.94 -2.75
C PHE A 44 -0.94 2.44 -2.69
N ALA A 45 -2.11 2.86 -3.15
CA ALA A 45 -2.49 4.26 -3.23
C ALA A 45 -3.04 4.78 -1.89
N LEU A 46 -2.44 5.84 -1.36
CA LEU A 46 -3.00 6.63 -0.27
C LEU A 46 -4.01 7.62 -0.86
N TYR A 47 -5.16 7.12 -1.29
CA TYR A 47 -6.21 7.95 -1.86
C TYR A 47 -6.93 8.77 -0.78
N THR A 48 -7.03 10.08 -0.99
CA THR A 48 -7.80 10.98 -0.14
C THR A 48 -8.91 11.66 -0.95
N PRO A 49 -10.20 11.50 -0.56
CA PRO A 49 -11.29 12.17 -1.23
C PRO A 49 -11.13 13.70 -1.25
N GLY A 50 -11.34 14.31 -2.42
CA GLY A 50 -11.23 15.77 -2.58
C GLY A 50 -12.25 16.60 -1.77
N THR A 51 -13.22 15.95 -1.12
CA THR A 51 -14.20 16.57 -0.22
C THR A 51 -13.71 16.71 1.22
N MET A 52 -12.56 16.12 1.56
CA MET A 52 -11.95 16.26 2.89
C MET A 52 -11.37 17.66 3.07
N SER A 53 -11.31 18.13 4.33
CA SER A 53 -10.44 19.26 4.65
C SER A 53 -8.97 18.84 4.52
N PRO A 54 -8.03 19.77 4.21
CA PRO A 54 -6.60 19.42 4.09
C PRO A 54 -6.04 18.71 5.32
N ASP A 55 -6.37 19.17 6.53
CA ASP A 55 -5.91 18.53 7.78
C ASP A 55 -6.45 17.10 7.94
N ALA A 56 -7.74 16.90 7.62
CA ALA A 56 -8.35 15.56 7.65
C ALA A 56 -7.70 14.62 6.63
N ALA A 57 -7.39 15.13 5.42
CA ALA A 57 -6.73 14.37 4.38
C ALA A 57 -5.31 13.97 4.78
N THR A 58 -4.55 14.89 5.41
CA THR A 58 -3.22 14.57 5.93
C THR A 58 -3.28 13.46 6.98
N ARG A 59 -4.17 13.59 7.95
CA ARG A 59 -4.36 12.57 8.99
C ARG A 59 -4.74 11.23 8.34
N TYR A 60 -5.70 11.22 7.44
CA TYR A 60 -6.20 10.00 6.80
C TYR A 60 -5.10 9.28 6.00
N ALA A 61 -4.27 10.04 5.26
CA ALA A 61 -3.14 9.47 4.53
C ALA A 61 -2.10 8.84 5.47
N LEU A 62 -1.77 9.50 6.59
CA LEU A 62 -0.84 8.97 7.59
C LEU A 62 -1.38 7.72 8.30
N GLU A 63 -2.67 7.69 8.61
CA GLU A 63 -3.32 6.52 9.19
C GLU A 63 -3.33 5.33 8.21
N MET A 64 -3.60 5.56 6.92
CA MET A 64 -3.46 4.52 5.89
C MET A 64 -2.02 4.02 5.78
N LEU A 65 -1.03 4.92 5.80
CA LEU A 65 0.39 4.54 5.75
C LEU A 65 0.77 3.68 6.96
N ALA A 66 0.35 4.07 8.16
CA ALA A 66 0.56 3.26 9.36
C ALA A 66 -0.06 1.87 9.22
N GLY A 67 -1.31 1.79 8.74
CA GLY A 67 -2.00 0.53 8.52
C GLY A 67 -1.32 -0.37 7.47
N ILE A 68 -0.71 0.21 6.43
CA ILE A 68 0.11 -0.55 5.46
C ILE A 68 1.35 -1.13 6.15
N ASN A 69 2.05 -0.32 6.95
CA ASN A 69 3.23 -0.77 7.68
C ASN A 69 2.88 -1.92 8.62
N ASP A 70 1.83 -1.77 9.42
CA ASP A 70 1.34 -2.81 10.33
C ASP A 70 0.98 -4.11 9.58
N ALA A 71 0.31 -4.00 8.42
CA ALA A 71 -0.06 -5.16 7.62
C ALA A 71 1.16 -5.90 7.05
N VAL A 72 2.18 -5.16 6.59
CA VAL A 72 3.43 -5.74 6.08
C VAL A 72 4.24 -6.38 7.22
N GLU A 73 4.35 -5.72 8.37
CA GLU A 73 5.02 -6.26 9.55
C GLU A 73 4.35 -7.53 10.09
N ALA A 74 3.04 -7.62 10.00
CA ALA A 74 2.28 -8.81 10.39
C ALA A 74 2.47 -10.00 9.43
N THR A 75 3.02 -9.79 8.23
CA THR A 75 3.18 -10.82 7.19
C THR A 75 4.59 -10.85 6.59
N PRO A 76 5.63 -10.98 7.41
CA PRO A 76 7.02 -10.86 6.96
C PRO A 76 7.44 -11.91 5.93
N ASP A 77 6.71 -13.04 5.86
CA ASP A 77 6.98 -14.11 4.89
C ASP A 77 6.28 -13.92 3.54
N MET A 78 5.33 -12.96 3.43
CA MET A 78 4.53 -12.76 2.22
C MET A 78 4.73 -11.40 1.57
N ALA A 79 5.02 -10.36 2.36
CA ALA A 79 5.13 -9.00 1.88
C ALA A 79 6.34 -8.27 2.48
N ALA A 80 6.80 -7.25 1.77
CA ALA A 80 7.81 -6.30 2.26
C ALA A 80 7.63 -4.94 1.58
N LEU A 81 7.93 -3.86 2.29
CA LEU A 81 8.01 -2.54 1.67
C LEU A 81 9.15 -2.49 0.66
N ALA A 82 9.01 -1.66 -0.35
CA ALA A 82 10.07 -1.35 -1.30
C ALA A 82 10.03 0.14 -1.67
N ASN A 83 11.20 0.75 -1.74
CA ASN A 83 11.40 2.14 -2.15
C ASN A 83 12.22 2.24 -3.45
N SER A 84 12.65 1.11 -3.99
CA SER A 84 13.40 1.06 -5.24
C SER A 84 13.13 -0.24 -6.01
N PRO A 85 13.39 -0.26 -7.34
CA PRO A 85 13.30 -1.49 -8.13
C PRO A 85 14.22 -2.60 -7.59
N GLU A 86 15.42 -2.25 -7.12
CA GLU A 86 16.40 -3.20 -6.58
C GLU A 86 15.87 -3.90 -5.34
N GLU A 87 15.16 -3.16 -4.46
CA GLU A 87 14.48 -3.75 -3.31
C GLU A 87 13.36 -4.70 -3.74
N ALA A 88 12.58 -4.32 -4.74
CA ALA A 88 11.53 -5.17 -5.26
C ALA A 88 12.07 -6.48 -5.86
N TYR A 89 13.19 -6.43 -6.57
CA TYR A 89 13.84 -7.65 -7.06
C TYR A 89 14.39 -8.53 -5.93
N ARG A 90 14.94 -7.94 -4.87
CA ARG A 90 15.37 -8.69 -3.66
C ARG A 90 14.18 -9.35 -2.96
N ASN A 91 13.07 -8.63 -2.81
CA ASN A 91 11.85 -9.16 -2.20
C ASN A 91 11.31 -10.34 -3.01
N LYS A 92 11.24 -10.19 -4.34
CA LYS A 92 10.85 -11.29 -5.24
C LYS A 92 11.73 -12.51 -5.07
N ALA A 93 13.05 -12.34 -5.01
CA ALA A 93 13.99 -13.44 -4.79
C ALA A 93 13.76 -14.14 -3.44
N ALA A 94 13.25 -13.41 -2.45
CA ALA A 94 12.86 -13.93 -1.14
C ALA A 94 11.42 -14.49 -1.10
N GLY A 95 10.71 -14.54 -2.25
CA GLY A 95 9.32 -15.04 -2.34
C GLY A 95 8.27 -14.11 -1.78
N LYS A 96 8.55 -12.80 -1.68
CA LYS A 96 7.67 -11.79 -1.12
C LYS A 96 7.12 -10.86 -2.21
N THR A 97 5.87 -10.41 -2.04
CA THR A 97 5.32 -9.31 -2.82
C THR A 97 5.82 -7.99 -2.26
N SER A 98 6.32 -7.12 -3.13
CA SER A 98 6.73 -5.76 -2.76
C SER A 98 5.54 -4.81 -2.69
N VAL A 99 5.49 -4.01 -1.65
CA VAL A 99 4.53 -2.92 -1.50
C VAL A 99 5.27 -1.59 -1.68
N PHE A 100 4.95 -0.89 -2.76
CA PHE A 100 5.28 0.51 -2.94
C PHE A 100 4.11 1.36 -2.43
N VAL A 101 4.40 2.52 -1.89
CA VAL A 101 3.36 3.45 -1.42
C VAL A 101 3.40 4.70 -2.28
N GLY A 102 2.24 5.10 -2.78
CA GLY A 102 2.07 6.33 -3.54
C GLY A 102 0.91 7.16 -3.01
N MET A 103 1.07 8.48 -2.98
CA MET A 103 -0.03 9.38 -2.63
C MET A 103 -0.88 9.64 -3.87
N GLU A 104 -2.18 9.43 -3.74
CA GLU A 104 -3.17 9.81 -4.75
C GLU A 104 -4.00 10.98 -4.25
N ASN A 105 -4.00 12.09 -5.03
CA ASN A 105 -4.49 13.41 -4.66
C ASN A 105 -3.49 14.16 -3.75
N GLY A 106 -3.17 15.39 -4.14
CA GLY A 106 -2.21 16.25 -3.43
C GLY A 106 -2.79 17.00 -2.20
N LEU A 107 -4.03 16.74 -1.82
CA LEU A 107 -4.67 17.43 -0.69
C LEU A 107 -3.90 17.28 0.65
N PRO A 108 -3.30 16.10 0.96
CA PRO A 108 -2.55 15.92 2.20
C PRO A 108 -1.33 16.82 2.36
N ILE A 109 -0.73 17.31 1.28
CA ILE A 109 0.41 18.23 1.39
C ILE A 109 0.01 19.67 1.71
N GLN A 110 -1.28 20.00 1.75
CA GLN A 110 -1.83 21.31 2.17
C GLN A 110 -1.21 22.51 1.41
N GLY A 111 -0.78 22.31 0.16
CA GLY A 111 -0.06 23.32 -0.61
C GLY A 111 1.36 23.63 -0.10
N SER A 112 1.88 22.84 0.84
CA SER A 112 3.21 23.01 1.41
C SER A 112 4.23 22.09 0.76
N LEU A 113 5.27 22.68 0.12
CA LEU A 113 6.40 21.91 -0.40
C LEU A 113 7.21 21.20 0.71
N ALA A 114 7.12 21.67 1.94
CA ALA A 114 7.77 21.02 3.08
C ALA A 114 7.10 19.68 3.42
N LEU A 115 5.77 19.57 3.22
CA LEU A 115 5.03 18.32 3.45
C LEU A 115 5.16 17.34 2.26
N LEU A 116 5.70 17.78 1.13
CA LEU A 116 5.96 16.93 -0.03
C LEU A 116 7.26 16.12 0.13
N ARG A 117 8.17 16.53 1.00
CA ARG A 117 9.48 15.90 1.24
C ARG A 117 9.42 14.81 2.29
#